data_1041651cfaac8265d1d6d8fa0deaa6db
#
_entry.id   1041651cfaac8265d1d6d8fa0deaa6db
#
_cell.length_a   1.000
_cell.length_b   1.000
_cell.length_c   1.000
_cell.angle_alpha   90.00
_cell.angle_beta   90.00
_cell.angle_gamma   90.00
#
_symmetry.space_group_name_H-M   'P 1'
#
loop_
_entity.id
_entity.type
_entity.pdbx_description
1 polymer ?
#
loop_
_entity_poly.entity_id
_entity_poly.type
_entity_poly.pdbx_seq_one_letter_code
_entity_poly.pdbx_strand_id
1 'polypeptide(L)'
;HMLIMGPPGSGKTMIARRLPTILPPLSPKESLEVTSIYSISGRLGKDAGLITERPFLSPHHTISPQALCGGGKVPRPGLLSLGHRGVLFLDELPEFKRQTLDLLRQPMEDKEIRIARSSGFFTYPADVMVVGAMNPCPCGYYPDRNKCRCTPFEIRRYLSNISGPVLDRIDICVEASRVELSQLKMKKGGESSQSMRRRVMAARRGQEERYAGTPIRFTADLE
;
A
#
# COMPACT_ATOMS: atom_id res chain seq x y z
N HIS A 1 0.38 6.23 4.43
CA HIS A 1 -0.16 4.87 4.32
C HIS A 1 -1.66 4.87 4.61
N MET A 2 -2.39 3.83 4.19
CA MET A 2 -3.86 3.83 4.31
C MET A 2 -4.37 2.45 4.75
N LEU A 3 -5.41 2.44 5.58
CA LEU A 3 -6.17 1.24 5.93
C LEU A 3 -7.63 1.41 5.51
N ILE A 4 -8.16 0.46 4.75
CA ILE A 4 -9.56 0.44 4.33
C ILE A 4 -10.26 -0.69 5.09
N MET A 5 -11.18 -0.36 5.95
CA MET A 5 -11.96 -1.32 6.74
C MET A 5 -13.41 -1.34 6.26
N GLY A 6 -14.01 -2.51 6.18
CA GLY A 6 -15.43 -2.63 5.81
C GLY A 6 -15.87 -4.06 5.59
N PRO A 7 -17.18 -4.32 5.51
CA PRO A 7 -17.73 -5.65 5.34
C PRO A 7 -17.35 -6.27 3.99
N PRO A 8 -17.53 -7.58 3.82
CA PRO A 8 -17.39 -8.24 2.52
C PRO A 8 -18.30 -7.58 1.46
N GLY A 9 -17.75 -7.40 0.24
CA GLY A 9 -18.49 -6.80 -0.88
C GLY A 9 -18.61 -5.26 -0.81
N SER A 10 -17.89 -4.57 0.08
CA SER A 10 -17.87 -3.09 0.12
C SER A 10 -16.96 -2.43 -0.94
N GLY A 11 -16.31 -3.22 -1.80
CA GLY A 11 -15.50 -2.67 -2.90
C GLY A 11 -14.08 -2.25 -2.51
N LYS A 12 -13.56 -2.63 -1.34
CA LYS A 12 -12.21 -2.26 -0.84
C LYS A 12 -11.10 -2.48 -1.87
N THR A 13 -11.02 -3.68 -2.41
CA THR A 13 -10.03 -4.06 -3.44
C THR A 13 -10.18 -3.23 -4.71
N MET A 14 -11.44 -2.94 -5.12
CA MET A 14 -11.72 -2.11 -6.29
C MET A 14 -11.24 -0.66 -6.08
N ILE A 15 -11.47 -0.09 -4.90
CA ILE A 15 -10.98 1.24 -4.52
C ILE A 15 -9.46 1.26 -4.55
N ALA A 16 -8.80 0.30 -3.88
CA ALA A 16 -7.35 0.24 -3.83
C ALA A 16 -6.70 0.18 -5.23
N ARG A 17 -7.25 -0.61 -6.15
CA ARG A 17 -6.78 -0.71 -7.55
C ARG A 17 -6.93 0.59 -8.34
N ARG A 18 -7.75 1.53 -7.89
CA ARG A 18 -7.91 2.85 -8.54
C ARG A 18 -6.94 3.90 -8.01
N LEU A 19 -6.30 3.68 -6.86
CA LEU A 19 -5.35 4.64 -6.30
C LEU A 19 -4.25 5.08 -7.27
N PRO A 20 -3.56 4.19 -8.01
CA PRO A 20 -2.56 4.62 -8.98
C PRO A 20 -3.10 5.58 -10.05
N THR A 21 -4.39 5.46 -10.39
CA THR A 21 -5.00 6.32 -11.44
C THR A 21 -5.24 7.76 -10.99
N ILE A 22 -5.22 8.03 -9.69
CA ILE A 22 -5.43 9.38 -9.13
C ILE A 22 -4.13 10.00 -8.58
N LEU A 23 -3.08 9.19 -8.38
CA LEU A 23 -1.77 9.69 -7.97
C LEU A 23 -1.12 10.53 -9.09
N PRO A 24 -0.23 11.49 -8.74
CA PRO A 24 0.57 12.22 -9.72
C PRO A 24 1.37 11.25 -10.61
N PRO A 25 1.58 11.54 -11.90
CA PRO A 25 2.43 10.74 -12.76
C PRO A 25 3.86 10.67 -12.21
N LEU A 26 4.60 9.64 -12.59
CA LEU A 26 6.02 9.57 -12.26
C LEU A 26 6.78 10.73 -12.93
N SER A 27 7.64 11.40 -12.19
CA SER A 27 8.63 12.31 -12.78
C SER A 27 9.67 11.51 -13.57
N PRO A 28 10.42 12.11 -14.49
CA PRO A 28 11.49 11.41 -15.22
C PRO A 28 12.50 10.72 -14.30
N LYS A 29 12.85 11.37 -13.17
CA LYS A 29 13.73 10.81 -12.15
C LYS A 29 13.10 9.57 -11.46
N GLU A 30 11.85 9.68 -11.02
CA GLU A 30 11.13 8.54 -10.41
C GLU A 30 10.95 7.38 -11.39
N SER A 31 10.67 7.67 -12.66
CA SER A 31 10.58 6.67 -13.72
C SER A 31 11.90 5.90 -13.90
N LEU A 32 13.03 6.60 -13.87
CA LEU A 32 14.36 5.98 -13.94
C LEU A 32 14.65 5.12 -12.70
N GLU A 33 14.32 5.61 -11.49
CA GLU A 33 14.46 4.85 -10.23
C GLU A 33 13.70 3.52 -10.32
N VAL A 34 12.41 3.57 -10.69
CA VAL A 34 11.57 2.38 -10.82
C VAL A 34 12.10 1.43 -11.89
N THR A 35 12.45 1.96 -13.07
CA THR A 35 12.98 1.14 -14.17
C THR A 35 14.27 0.41 -13.78
N SER A 36 15.17 1.08 -13.04
CA SER A 36 16.42 0.48 -12.55
C SER A 36 16.15 -0.69 -11.60
N ILE A 37 15.18 -0.57 -10.70
CA ILE A 37 14.78 -1.66 -9.78
C ILE A 37 14.27 -2.87 -10.57
N TYR A 38 13.39 -2.63 -11.56
CA TYR A 38 12.85 -3.70 -12.39
C TYR A 38 13.94 -4.37 -13.24
N SER A 39 14.92 -3.61 -13.74
CA SER A 39 16.08 -4.12 -14.47
C SER A 39 16.93 -5.04 -13.59
N ILE A 40 17.33 -4.58 -12.41
CA ILE A 40 18.13 -5.35 -11.43
C ILE A 40 17.40 -6.63 -10.99
N SER A 41 16.07 -6.55 -10.85
CA SER A 41 15.25 -7.72 -10.50
C SER A 41 15.10 -8.74 -11.64
N GLY A 42 15.50 -8.39 -12.86
CA GLY A 42 15.30 -9.20 -14.08
C GLY A 42 13.86 -9.24 -14.56
N ARG A 43 13.04 -8.25 -14.17
CA ARG A 43 11.61 -8.16 -14.53
C ARG A 43 11.34 -7.14 -15.64
N LEU A 44 12.36 -6.45 -16.11
CA LEU A 44 12.24 -5.56 -17.27
C LEU A 44 12.33 -6.39 -18.56
N GLY A 45 11.35 -6.24 -19.45
CA GLY A 45 11.39 -6.89 -20.77
C GLY A 45 12.59 -6.38 -21.60
N LYS A 46 13.07 -7.20 -22.54
CA LYS A 46 14.27 -6.86 -23.37
C LYS A 46 14.09 -5.57 -24.17
N ASP A 47 12.87 -5.30 -24.63
CA ASP A 47 12.53 -4.13 -25.45
C ASP A 47 11.71 -3.09 -24.65
N ALA A 48 11.68 -3.20 -23.32
CA ALA A 48 10.91 -2.28 -22.49
C ALA A 48 11.64 -0.93 -22.37
N GLY A 49 10.91 0.13 -22.63
CA GLY A 49 11.34 1.50 -22.32
C GLY A 49 11.27 1.80 -20.82
N LEU A 50 11.29 3.09 -20.48
CA LEU A 50 11.10 3.53 -19.10
C LEU A 50 9.69 3.19 -18.59
N ILE A 51 9.60 2.75 -17.34
CA ILE A 51 8.34 2.56 -16.64
C ILE A 51 7.78 3.94 -16.29
N THR A 52 6.64 4.29 -16.87
CA THR A 52 5.99 5.61 -16.69
C THR A 52 4.77 5.54 -15.78
N GLU A 53 4.27 4.34 -15.50
CA GLU A 53 3.14 4.12 -14.61
C GLU A 53 3.61 3.72 -13.20
N ARG A 54 2.89 4.19 -12.18
CA ARG A 54 3.18 3.81 -10.80
C ARG A 54 2.88 2.33 -10.59
N PRO A 55 3.82 1.53 -10.07
CA PRO A 55 3.59 0.13 -9.78
C PRO A 55 2.42 -0.07 -8.82
N PHE A 56 1.61 -1.09 -9.09
CA PHE A 56 0.58 -1.59 -8.18
C PHE A 56 0.82 -3.06 -7.93
N LEU A 57 1.20 -3.42 -6.72
CA LEU A 57 1.50 -4.78 -6.33
C LEU A 57 0.53 -5.25 -5.26
N SER A 58 0.00 -6.46 -5.42
CA SER A 58 -0.95 -7.05 -4.49
C SER A 58 -0.55 -8.52 -4.23
N PRO A 59 0.37 -8.75 -3.29
CA PRO A 59 0.76 -10.11 -2.93
C PRO A 59 -0.37 -10.82 -2.16
N HIS A 60 -0.40 -12.13 -2.29
CA HIS A 60 -1.25 -12.98 -1.46
C HIS A 60 -0.71 -13.00 -0.01
N HIS A 61 -1.57 -13.18 0.99
CA HIS A 61 -1.20 -13.16 2.42
C HIS A 61 -0.20 -14.27 2.81
N THR A 62 -0.04 -15.32 1.99
CA THR A 62 0.96 -16.39 2.18
C THR A 62 2.37 -16.02 1.72
N ILE A 63 2.60 -14.78 1.26
CA ILE A 63 3.92 -14.34 0.81
C ILE A 63 5.01 -14.59 1.88
N SER A 64 6.17 -15.04 1.43
CA SER A 64 7.31 -15.22 2.34
C SER A 64 8.00 -13.88 2.64
N PRO A 65 8.64 -13.74 3.84
CA PRO A 65 9.47 -12.59 4.17
C PRO A 65 10.50 -12.23 3.08
N GLN A 66 11.15 -13.24 2.52
CA GLN A 66 12.14 -13.05 1.46
C GLN A 66 11.53 -12.52 0.16
N ALA A 67 10.33 -12.97 -0.23
CA ALA A 67 9.66 -12.44 -1.42
C ALA A 67 9.20 -11.00 -1.22
N LEU A 68 8.84 -10.63 0.03
CA LEU A 68 8.42 -9.28 0.37
C LEU A 68 9.61 -8.29 0.41
N CYS A 69 10.66 -8.60 1.17
CA CYS A 69 11.79 -7.71 1.40
C CYS A 69 12.92 -7.88 0.38
N GLY A 70 13.03 -9.06 -0.22
CA GLY A 70 14.16 -9.40 -1.07
C GLY A 70 15.19 -10.27 -0.37
N GLY A 71 16.24 -10.63 -1.09
CA GLY A 71 17.32 -11.49 -0.60
C GLY A 71 17.75 -12.56 -1.60
N GLY A 72 18.22 -13.70 -1.10
CA GLY A 72 18.76 -14.79 -1.90
C GLY A 72 20.29 -14.90 -1.79
N LYS A 73 20.92 -15.87 -2.49
CA LYS A 73 22.38 -15.99 -2.59
C LYS A 73 23.00 -14.76 -3.24
N VAL A 74 22.40 -14.31 -4.34
CA VAL A 74 22.63 -13.00 -4.94
C VAL A 74 21.45 -12.14 -4.51
N PRO A 75 21.66 -11.14 -3.64
CA PRO A 75 20.56 -10.31 -3.16
C PRO A 75 19.84 -9.62 -4.31
N ARG A 76 18.51 -9.77 -4.32
CA ARG A 76 17.62 -9.13 -5.29
C ARG A 76 16.54 -8.37 -4.55
N PRO A 77 16.03 -7.26 -5.13
CA PRO A 77 14.93 -6.50 -4.55
C PRO A 77 13.67 -7.35 -4.45
N GLY A 78 12.95 -7.22 -3.33
CA GLY A 78 11.64 -7.85 -3.09
C GLY A 78 10.48 -6.98 -3.58
N LEU A 79 9.25 -7.40 -3.24
CA LEU A 79 8.04 -6.68 -3.66
C LEU A 79 7.97 -5.26 -3.11
N LEU A 80 8.49 -4.98 -1.93
CA LEU A 80 8.53 -3.62 -1.38
C LEU A 80 9.32 -2.68 -2.28
N SER A 81 10.50 -3.10 -2.73
CA SER A 81 11.32 -2.31 -3.65
C SER A 81 10.71 -2.25 -5.06
N LEU A 82 10.11 -3.34 -5.54
CA LEU A 82 9.37 -3.35 -6.81
C LEU A 82 8.15 -2.43 -6.80
N GLY A 83 7.57 -2.18 -5.61
CA GLY A 83 6.50 -1.22 -5.40
C GLY A 83 6.98 0.24 -5.23
N HIS A 84 8.28 0.50 -5.30
CA HIS A 84 8.84 1.83 -5.13
C HIS A 84 8.13 2.87 -6.00
N ARG A 85 7.80 4.04 -5.43
CA ARG A 85 6.99 5.11 -6.04
C ARG A 85 5.56 4.70 -6.43
N GLY A 86 5.12 3.52 -5.99
CA GLY A 86 3.81 2.96 -6.31
C GLY A 86 3.00 2.59 -5.06
N VAL A 87 2.16 1.57 -5.22
CA VAL A 87 1.24 1.09 -4.19
C VAL A 87 1.49 -0.39 -3.92
N LEU A 88 1.69 -0.75 -2.67
CA LEU A 88 1.63 -2.12 -2.17
C LEU A 88 0.28 -2.32 -1.48
N PHE A 89 -0.58 -3.10 -2.10
CA PHE A 89 -1.90 -3.41 -1.57
C PHE A 89 -1.91 -4.77 -0.86
N LEU A 90 -2.26 -4.76 0.41
CA LEU A 90 -2.36 -5.94 1.27
C LEU A 90 -3.83 -6.21 1.56
N ASP A 91 -4.45 -7.06 0.76
CA ASP A 91 -5.83 -7.49 1.00
C ASP A 91 -5.89 -8.50 2.13
N GLU A 92 -6.99 -8.52 2.88
CA GLU A 92 -7.16 -9.39 4.05
C GLU A 92 -5.98 -9.24 5.05
N LEU A 93 -5.63 -8.01 5.36
CA LEU A 93 -4.43 -7.66 6.16
C LEU A 93 -4.22 -8.52 7.42
N PRO A 94 -5.26 -8.87 8.24
CA PRO A 94 -5.09 -9.73 9.40
C PRO A 94 -4.74 -11.19 9.10
N GLU A 95 -4.87 -11.64 7.84
CA GLU A 95 -4.53 -13.02 7.43
C GLU A 95 -3.03 -13.18 7.13
N PHE A 96 -2.30 -12.09 6.99
CA PHE A 96 -0.84 -12.13 6.87
C PHE A 96 -0.21 -12.61 8.18
N LYS A 97 0.87 -13.38 8.07
CA LYS A 97 1.67 -13.72 9.25
C LYS A 97 2.20 -12.45 9.91
N ARG A 98 2.02 -12.33 11.24
CA ARG A 98 2.49 -11.17 12.01
C ARG A 98 3.94 -10.81 11.74
N GLN A 99 4.83 -11.83 11.68
CA GLN A 99 6.23 -11.62 11.33
C GLN A 99 6.43 -10.96 9.96
N THR A 100 5.59 -11.28 8.98
CA THR A 100 5.65 -10.66 7.65
C THR A 100 5.19 -9.21 7.69
N LEU A 101 4.15 -8.89 8.45
CA LEU A 101 3.68 -7.51 8.63
C LEU A 101 4.69 -6.66 9.38
N ASP A 102 5.36 -7.20 10.40
CA ASP A 102 6.38 -6.47 11.17
C ASP A 102 7.59 -6.05 10.32
N LEU A 103 7.84 -6.74 9.20
CA LEU A 103 8.88 -6.33 8.23
C LEU A 103 8.55 -5.05 7.46
N LEU A 104 7.30 -4.63 7.45
CA LEU A 104 6.88 -3.37 6.81
C LEU A 104 7.35 -2.14 7.60
N ARG A 105 7.61 -2.28 8.90
CA ARG A 105 7.91 -1.15 9.80
C ARG A 105 9.07 -0.31 9.30
N GLN A 106 10.22 -0.94 9.06
CA GLN A 106 11.40 -0.23 8.60
C GLN A 106 11.22 0.44 7.23
N PRO A 107 10.72 -0.24 6.16
CA PRO A 107 10.48 0.41 4.88
C PRO A 107 9.45 1.54 4.92
N MET A 108 8.47 1.48 5.81
CA MET A 108 7.48 2.55 5.98
C MET A 108 8.10 3.82 6.57
N GLU A 109 9.14 3.70 7.41
CA GLU A 109 9.89 4.83 7.98
C GLU A 109 11.05 5.26 7.09
N ASP A 110 11.99 4.34 6.85
CA ASP A 110 13.26 4.64 6.18
C ASP A 110 13.12 4.79 4.66
N LYS A 111 11.99 4.34 4.07
CA LYS A 111 11.74 4.32 2.62
C LYS A 111 12.79 3.50 1.85
N GLU A 112 13.44 2.57 2.54
CA GLU A 112 14.45 1.66 2.00
C GLU A 112 14.47 0.31 2.73
N ILE A 113 15.05 -0.69 2.08
CA ILE A 113 15.29 -2.01 2.66
C ILE A 113 16.79 -2.27 2.70
N ARG A 114 17.28 -2.66 3.86
CA ARG A 114 18.68 -3.06 4.07
C ARG A 114 18.78 -4.56 4.25
N ILE A 115 19.58 -5.22 3.41
CA ILE A 115 19.83 -6.66 3.45
C ILE A 115 21.29 -6.89 3.80
N ALA A 116 21.55 -7.45 4.99
CA ALA A 116 22.87 -7.87 5.40
C ALA A 116 23.15 -9.31 4.90
N ARG A 117 24.32 -9.55 4.32
CA ARG A 117 24.84 -10.86 3.91
C ARG A 117 26.33 -10.94 4.24
N SER A 118 26.88 -12.14 4.24
CA SER A 118 28.33 -12.33 4.39
C SER A 118 29.14 -11.61 3.30
N SER A 119 28.53 -11.39 2.12
CA SER A 119 29.12 -10.67 0.98
C SER A 119 28.98 -9.14 1.09
N GLY A 120 28.30 -8.58 2.11
CA GLY A 120 28.15 -7.15 2.31
C GLY A 120 26.72 -6.71 2.61
N PHE A 121 26.53 -5.39 2.59
CA PHE A 121 25.25 -4.75 2.81
C PHE A 121 24.67 -4.27 1.47
N PHE A 122 23.40 -4.56 1.26
CA PHE A 122 22.66 -4.15 0.06
C PHE A 122 21.47 -3.31 0.49
N THR A 123 21.35 -2.13 -0.09
CA THR A 123 20.22 -1.22 0.16
C THR A 123 19.41 -1.05 -1.10
N TYR A 124 18.11 -1.25 -0.99
CA TYR A 124 17.15 -1.04 -2.08
C TYR A 124 16.11 0.00 -1.69
N PRO A 125 15.79 0.97 -2.55
CA PRO A 125 14.74 1.93 -2.28
C PRO A 125 13.38 1.24 -2.16
N ALA A 126 12.55 1.69 -1.22
CA ALA A 126 11.22 1.15 -0.93
C ALA A 126 10.24 2.24 -0.48
N ASP A 127 10.28 3.43 -1.11
CA ASP A 127 9.31 4.50 -0.90
C ASP A 127 7.98 4.10 -1.57
N VAL A 128 7.18 3.31 -0.86
CA VAL A 128 5.94 2.70 -1.36
C VAL A 128 4.77 3.11 -0.47
N MET A 129 3.63 3.42 -1.09
CA MET A 129 2.38 3.62 -0.35
C MET A 129 1.82 2.25 0.04
N VAL A 130 1.83 1.93 1.32
CA VAL A 130 1.17 0.72 1.84
C VAL A 130 -0.32 1.01 2.01
N VAL A 131 -1.15 0.17 1.40
CA VAL A 131 -2.61 0.20 1.52
C VAL A 131 -3.09 -1.15 2.01
N GLY A 132 -3.58 -1.21 3.24
CA GLY A 132 -4.19 -2.40 3.81
C GLY A 132 -5.69 -2.41 3.58
N ALA A 133 -6.28 -3.58 3.37
CA ALA A 133 -7.72 -3.77 3.45
C ALA A 133 -8.05 -4.88 4.43
N MET A 134 -9.10 -4.69 5.21
CA MET A 134 -9.54 -5.68 6.19
C MET A 134 -11.03 -5.63 6.44
N ASN A 135 -11.54 -6.72 6.97
CA ASN A 135 -12.88 -6.76 7.56
C ASN A 135 -12.82 -6.33 9.04
N PRO A 136 -13.92 -5.86 9.65
CA PRO A 136 -13.94 -5.46 11.05
C PRO A 136 -13.87 -6.64 12.04
N CYS A 137 -14.09 -7.88 11.55
CA CYS A 137 -14.01 -9.10 12.34
C CYS A 137 -13.90 -10.32 11.40
N PRO A 138 -13.66 -11.55 11.89
CA PRO A 138 -13.57 -12.75 11.04
C PRO A 138 -14.77 -12.97 10.12
N CYS A 139 -16.00 -12.75 10.59
CA CYS A 139 -17.20 -12.90 9.74
C CYS A 139 -17.47 -11.65 8.88
N GLY A 140 -16.84 -10.50 9.17
CA GLY A 140 -16.93 -9.27 8.40
C GLY A 140 -18.13 -8.36 8.71
N TYR A 141 -18.95 -8.68 9.69
CA TYR A 141 -20.23 -7.96 9.93
C TYR A 141 -20.28 -7.15 11.24
N TYR A 142 -19.21 -7.15 12.05
CA TYR A 142 -19.17 -6.29 13.22
C TYR A 142 -19.21 -4.80 12.79
N PRO A 143 -19.94 -3.90 13.48
CA PRO A 143 -20.68 -4.08 14.74
C PRO A 143 -22.16 -4.55 14.61
N ASP A 144 -22.64 -4.88 13.40
CA ASP A 144 -24.04 -5.33 13.17
C ASP A 144 -24.30 -6.64 13.90
N ARG A 145 -24.89 -6.56 15.09
CA ARG A 145 -25.20 -7.72 15.95
C ARG A 145 -26.21 -8.71 15.35
N ASN A 146 -27.00 -8.28 14.36
CA ASN A 146 -27.94 -9.18 13.69
C ASN A 146 -27.23 -10.14 12.72
N LYS A 147 -26.06 -9.74 12.21
CA LYS A 147 -25.27 -10.51 11.25
C LYS A 147 -23.98 -11.05 11.84
N CYS A 148 -23.37 -10.31 12.75
CA CYS A 148 -22.12 -10.69 13.38
C CYS A 148 -22.35 -11.72 14.50
N ARG A 149 -21.71 -12.89 14.35
CA ARG A 149 -21.73 -13.98 15.35
C ARG A 149 -20.39 -14.11 16.10
N CYS A 150 -19.45 -13.23 15.84
CA CYS A 150 -18.14 -13.27 16.49
C CYS A 150 -18.24 -12.84 17.93
N THR A 151 -17.57 -13.58 18.81
CA THR A 151 -17.39 -13.20 20.21
C THR A 151 -16.38 -12.03 20.32
N PRO A 152 -16.40 -11.26 21.41
CA PRO A 152 -15.41 -10.21 21.65
C PRO A 152 -13.97 -10.72 21.66
N PHE A 153 -13.77 -11.97 22.08
CA PHE A 153 -12.46 -12.62 22.08
C PHE A 153 -11.95 -12.88 20.64
N GLU A 154 -12.80 -13.42 19.76
CA GLU A 154 -12.46 -13.68 18.36
C GLU A 154 -12.16 -12.39 17.61
N ILE A 155 -12.94 -11.33 17.85
CA ILE A 155 -12.68 -10.01 17.25
C ILE A 155 -11.31 -9.49 17.69
N ARG A 156 -11.03 -9.48 18.99
CA ARG A 156 -9.73 -9.02 19.52
C ARG A 156 -8.57 -9.85 18.97
N ARG A 157 -8.69 -11.18 18.94
CA ARG A 157 -7.67 -12.08 18.37
C ARG A 157 -7.41 -11.77 16.91
N TYR A 158 -8.44 -11.55 16.11
CA TYR A 158 -8.33 -11.20 14.70
C TYR A 158 -7.60 -9.88 14.51
N LEU A 159 -7.98 -8.84 15.22
CA LEU A 159 -7.36 -7.51 15.13
C LEU A 159 -5.92 -7.51 15.66
N SER A 160 -5.59 -8.33 16.68
CA SER A 160 -4.25 -8.41 17.26
C SER A 160 -3.19 -9.03 16.34
N ASN A 161 -3.58 -9.60 15.19
CA ASN A 161 -2.63 -10.05 14.17
C ASN A 161 -1.86 -8.87 13.55
N ILE A 162 -2.43 -7.66 13.57
CA ILE A 162 -1.74 -6.45 13.14
C ILE A 162 -1.11 -5.82 14.38
N SER A 163 0.21 -5.65 14.38
CA SER A 163 0.91 -5.06 15.52
C SER A 163 0.65 -3.56 15.62
N GLY A 164 0.62 -3.03 16.86
CA GLY A 164 0.49 -1.59 17.13
C GLY A 164 1.45 -0.75 16.31
N PRO A 165 2.77 -1.05 16.30
CA PRO A 165 3.76 -0.30 15.52
C PRO A 165 3.50 -0.22 14.01
N VAL A 166 2.81 -1.19 13.41
CA VAL A 166 2.37 -1.10 12.00
C VAL A 166 1.16 -0.18 11.87
N LEU A 167 0.22 -0.26 12.82
CA LEU A 167 -0.96 0.62 12.83
C LEU A 167 -0.60 2.09 13.07
N ASP A 168 0.38 2.37 13.92
CA ASP A 168 0.87 3.73 14.22
C ASP A 168 1.43 4.45 12.98
N ARG A 169 1.82 3.69 11.95
CA ARG A 169 2.31 4.21 10.66
C ARG A 169 1.23 4.34 9.58
N ILE A 170 -0.02 4.09 9.94
CA ILE A 170 -1.16 4.29 9.04
C ILE A 170 -1.69 5.72 9.22
N ASP A 171 -1.53 6.55 8.22
CA ASP A 171 -1.93 7.96 8.26
C ASP A 171 -3.44 8.15 8.08
N ILE A 172 -4.08 7.26 7.31
CA ILE A 172 -5.49 7.40 6.92
C ILE A 172 -6.22 6.08 7.14
N CYS A 173 -7.27 6.10 7.96
CA CYS A 173 -8.21 5.00 8.11
C CYS A 173 -9.54 5.36 7.45
N VAL A 174 -10.00 4.53 6.52
CA VAL A 174 -11.26 4.73 5.79
C VAL A 174 -12.20 3.57 6.08
N GLU A 175 -13.42 3.90 6.48
CA GLU A 175 -14.49 2.92 6.60
C GLU A 175 -15.30 2.85 5.30
N ALA A 176 -15.29 1.69 4.66
CA ALA A 176 -16.07 1.41 3.45
C ALA A 176 -17.39 0.76 3.80
N SER A 177 -18.48 1.49 3.63
CA SER A 177 -19.83 0.97 3.85
C SER A 177 -20.25 0.03 2.70
N ARG A 178 -21.21 -0.84 3.00
CA ARG A 178 -21.80 -1.70 1.98
C ARG A 178 -22.62 -0.87 0.99
N VAL A 179 -22.37 -1.06 -0.30
CA VAL A 179 -23.15 -0.42 -1.35
C VAL A 179 -24.47 -1.17 -1.53
N GLU A 180 -25.60 -0.49 -1.40
CA GLU A 180 -26.90 -1.07 -1.69
C GLU A 180 -27.15 -1.19 -3.20
N LEU A 181 -27.79 -2.28 -3.63
CA LEU A 181 -28.11 -2.53 -5.04
C LEU A 181 -28.95 -1.42 -5.68
N SER A 182 -29.79 -0.74 -4.87
CA SER A 182 -30.55 0.44 -5.28
C SER A 182 -29.66 1.60 -5.74
N GLN A 183 -28.52 1.81 -5.07
CA GLN A 183 -27.56 2.86 -5.40
C GLN A 183 -26.80 2.56 -6.70
N LEU A 184 -26.57 1.28 -7.01
CA LEU A 184 -25.92 0.85 -8.25
C LEU A 184 -26.79 1.10 -9.50
N LYS A 185 -28.12 1.15 -9.33
CA LYS A 185 -29.07 1.44 -10.42
C LYS A 185 -29.19 2.95 -10.72
N MET A 186 -28.72 3.81 -9.85
CA MET A 186 -28.71 5.26 -10.09
C MET A 186 -27.62 5.60 -11.09
N LYS A 187 -28.02 6.01 -12.31
CA LYS A 187 -27.13 6.41 -13.43
C LYS A 187 -26.33 7.71 -13.21
N LYS A 188 -26.22 8.22 -11.99
CA LYS A 188 -25.32 9.35 -11.71
C LYS A 188 -23.89 8.79 -11.70
N GLY A 189 -23.17 9.04 -12.78
CA GLY A 189 -21.74 8.73 -12.85
C GLY A 189 -21.00 9.39 -11.69
N GLY A 190 -20.16 8.62 -11.00
CA GLY A 190 -19.28 9.16 -9.97
C GLY A 190 -18.24 10.12 -10.57
N GLU A 191 -17.48 10.78 -9.71
CA GLU A 191 -16.38 11.64 -10.13
C GLU A 191 -15.32 10.84 -10.91
N SER A 192 -14.84 11.37 -12.03
CA SER A 192 -13.81 10.70 -12.84
C SER A 192 -12.44 10.71 -12.14
N SER A 193 -11.62 9.67 -12.37
CA SER A 193 -10.23 9.62 -11.88
C SER A 193 -9.42 10.85 -12.34
N GLN A 194 -9.70 11.39 -13.51
CA GLN A 194 -9.03 12.61 -14.01
C GLN A 194 -9.36 13.84 -13.15
N SER A 195 -10.61 14.00 -12.74
CA SER A 195 -11.03 15.09 -11.85
C SER A 195 -10.39 14.95 -10.47
N MET A 196 -10.41 13.74 -9.89
CA MET A 196 -9.75 13.44 -8.62
C MET A 196 -8.24 13.71 -8.70
N ARG A 197 -7.57 13.28 -9.78
CA ARG A 197 -6.14 13.51 -10.00
C ARG A 197 -5.81 15.00 -10.02
N ARG A 198 -6.65 15.84 -10.66
CA ARG A 198 -6.43 17.29 -10.66
C ARG A 198 -6.42 17.88 -9.25
N ARG A 199 -7.33 17.45 -8.37
CA ARG A 199 -7.36 17.88 -6.96
C ARG A 199 -6.13 17.38 -6.19
N VAL A 200 -5.74 16.13 -6.39
CA VAL A 200 -4.54 15.54 -5.78
C VAL A 200 -3.29 16.32 -6.21
N MET A 201 -3.15 16.63 -7.49
CA MET A 201 -2.02 17.43 -8.00
C MET A 201 -2.01 18.86 -7.46
N ALA A 202 -3.17 19.48 -7.27
CA ALA A 202 -3.26 20.81 -6.66
C ALA A 202 -2.81 20.77 -5.18
N ALA A 203 -3.29 19.79 -4.42
CA ALA A 203 -2.87 19.59 -3.03
C ALA A 203 -1.37 19.30 -2.94
N ARG A 204 -0.82 18.52 -3.87
CA ARG A 204 0.60 18.19 -3.93
C ARG A 204 1.46 19.44 -4.16
N ARG A 205 1.07 20.29 -5.10
CA ARG A 205 1.76 21.58 -5.33
C ARG A 205 1.76 22.45 -4.07
N GLY A 206 0.63 22.57 -3.38
CA GLY A 206 0.56 23.31 -2.13
C GLY A 206 1.46 22.74 -1.02
N GLN A 207 1.68 21.42 -0.98
CA GLN A 207 2.66 20.81 -0.08
C GLN A 207 4.09 21.14 -0.49
N GLU A 208 4.41 21.05 -1.78
CA GLU A 208 5.74 21.38 -2.32
C GLU A 208 6.11 22.83 -2.07
N GLU A 209 5.17 23.76 -2.24
CA GLU A 209 5.35 25.19 -1.92
C GLU A 209 5.56 25.39 -0.41
N ARG A 210 4.75 24.74 0.44
CA ARG A 210 4.82 24.87 1.91
C ARG A 210 6.15 24.38 2.47
N TYR A 211 6.67 23.29 1.94
CA TYR A 211 7.88 22.64 2.46
C TYR A 211 9.12 22.91 1.60
N ALA A 212 9.04 23.90 0.69
CA ALA A 212 10.19 24.31 -0.12
C ALA A 212 11.40 24.68 0.77
N GLY A 213 12.56 24.11 0.45
CA GLY A 213 13.79 24.35 1.23
C GLY A 213 13.91 23.52 2.52
N THR A 214 12.97 22.61 2.81
CA THR A 214 13.04 21.67 3.94
C THR A 214 13.23 20.24 3.43
N PRO A 215 13.67 19.27 4.26
CA PRO A 215 13.72 17.85 3.90
C PRO A 215 12.34 17.19 3.83
N ILE A 216 11.29 17.86 4.28
CA ILE A 216 9.91 17.34 4.36
C ILE A 216 9.32 17.28 2.96
N ARG A 217 8.80 16.13 2.57
CA ARG A 217 8.13 15.92 1.28
C ARG A 217 6.61 15.86 1.41
N PHE A 218 6.12 15.32 2.50
CA PHE A 218 4.71 15.10 2.78
C PHE A 218 4.35 15.59 4.17
N THR A 219 3.10 15.95 4.38
CA THR A 219 2.61 16.29 5.72
C THR A 219 2.77 15.13 6.71
N ALA A 220 2.72 13.89 6.23
CA ALA A 220 2.97 12.69 7.03
C ALA A 220 4.44 12.51 7.45
N ASP A 221 5.38 13.29 6.89
CA ASP A 221 6.78 13.30 7.33
C ASP A 221 7.02 14.28 8.53
N LEU A 222 5.97 14.98 9.00
CA LEU A 222 6.01 15.79 10.22
C LEU A 222 5.84 14.89 11.43
N GLU A 223 6.80 14.95 12.37
CA GLU A 223 6.68 14.33 13.70
C GLU A 223 5.78 15.15 14.62
#